data_298443759de092ebb8366b3019b9ca09
#
_entry.id   298443759de092ebb8366b3019b9ca09
#
_cell.length_a   1.000
_cell.length_b   1.000
_cell.length_c   1.000
_cell.angle_alpha   90.00
_cell.angle_beta   90.00
_cell.angle_gamma   90.00
#
_symmetry.space_group_name_H-M   'P 1'
#
loop_
_entity.id
_entity.type
_entity.pdbx_description
1 polymer ?
#
loop_
_entity_poly.entity_id
_entity_poly.type
_entity_poly.pdbx_seq_one_letter_code
_entity_poly.pdbx_strand_id
1 'polypeptide(L)'
;MSRASKGKRAKRSFYIITEGETEKRYFLELKQEYRDIAVTIKKINPCSSQILNTAKRVWKNEGFTLSNYNKQVIVIDKDTLTEDDFHAILRQAVDSKIEVVFSNSAFEVWLLAHFEPITRGFLSANELKRRLSNHLTGEYKKGDIRQLRAIVKHFTQAFENTRNVSSISYDTQCTNVGDLCQRMIED
;
A
#
# COMPACT_ATOMS: atom_id res chain seq x y z
N MET A 1 22.32 -42.41 7.19
CA MET A 1 22.49 -41.11 6.51
C MET A 1 21.39 -40.19 6.96
N SER A 2 21.71 -39.19 7.79
CA SER A 2 20.74 -38.22 8.34
C SER A 2 20.37 -37.21 7.26
N ARG A 3 19.07 -37.10 6.95
CA ARG A 3 18.54 -36.10 6.03
C ARG A 3 18.60 -34.75 6.73
N ALA A 4 19.54 -33.88 6.28
CA ALA A 4 19.57 -32.52 6.75
C ALA A 4 18.22 -31.84 6.44
N SER A 5 17.47 -31.47 7.48
CA SER A 5 16.25 -30.65 7.31
C SER A 5 16.68 -29.31 6.78
N LYS A 6 16.29 -28.97 5.54
CA LYS A 6 16.39 -27.58 5.03
C LYS A 6 15.55 -26.72 5.98
N GLY A 7 16.23 -25.95 6.83
CA GLY A 7 15.56 -24.99 7.71
C GLY A 7 14.64 -24.10 6.87
N LYS A 8 13.40 -23.96 7.29
CA LYS A 8 12.45 -23.02 6.67
C LYS A 8 13.08 -21.61 6.72
N ARG A 9 13.28 -21.01 5.57
CA ARG A 9 13.74 -19.61 5.49
C ARG A 9 12.75 -18.76 6.27
N ALA A 10 13.22 -17.95 7.21
CA ALA A 10 12.35 -17.06 7.95
C ALA A 10 11.70 -16.07 6.97
N LYS A 11 10.37 -16.08 6.87
CA LYS A 11 9.63 -15.16 6.01
C LYS A 11 9.59 -13.77 6.63
N ARG A 12 9.65 -12.73 5.81
CA ARG A 12 9.41 -11.37 6.27
C ARG A 12 7.94 -11.21 6.68
N SER A 13 7.73 -10.46 7.72
CA SER A 13 6.39 -10.10 8.22
C SER A 13 6.18 -8.60 8.09
N PHE A 14 5.07 -8.21 7.52
CA PHE A 14 4.71 -6.81 7.31
C PHE A 14 3.56 -6.43 8.25
N TYR A 15 3.69 -5.33 8.95
CA TYR A 15 2.57 -4.73 9.65
C TYR A 15 2.23 -3.39 9.00
N ILE A 16 1.14 -3.39 8.24
CA ILE A 16 0.68 -2.25 7.45
C ILE A 16 -0.37 -1.48 8.24
N ILE A 17 -0.15 -0.19 8.39
CA ILE A 17 -1.14 0.77 8.91
C ILE A 17 -1.67 1.59 7.74
N THR A 18 -2.98 1.67 7.59
CA THR A 18 -3.66 2.46 6.55
C THR A 18 -4.57 3.52 7.17
N GLU A 19 -4.83 4.61 6.45
CA GLU A 19 -5.84 5.61 6.82
C GLU A 19 -7.22 5.25 6.28
N GLY A 20 -7.28 4.66 5.09
CA GLY A 20 -8.51 4.34 4.38
C GLY A 20 -8.97 2.90 4.54
N GLU A 21 -10.27 2.69 4.37
CA GLU A 21 -10.87 1.36 4.35
C GLU A 21 -10.61 0.63 3.03
N THR A 22 -10.45 1.37 1.93
CA THR A 22 -10.15 0.81 0.61
C THR A 22 -8.79 0.14 0.61
N GLU A 23 -7.76 0.81 1.11
CA GLU A 23 -6.40 0.32 1.25
C GLU A 23 -6.35 -0.95 2.11
N LYS A 24 -6.98 -0.88 3.29
CA LYS A 24 -7.06 -2.04 4.19
C LYS A 24 -7.69 -3.24 3.48
N ARG A 25 -8.82 -3.06 2.83
CA ARG A 25 -9.54 -4.14 2.13
C ARG A 25 -8.74 -4.66 0.94
N TYR A 26 -8.08 -3.78 0.18
CA TYR A 26 -7.21 -4.19 -0.90
C TYR A 26 -6.10 -5.15 -0.42
N PHE A 27 -5.36 -4.79 0.63
CA PHE A 27 -4.31 -5.65 1.18
C PHE A 27 -4.86 -6.95 1.77
N LEU A 28 -6.08 -6.96 2.30
CA LEU A 28 -6.73 -8.19 2.75
C LEU A 28 -7.09 -9.11 1.58
N GLU A 29 -7.60 -8.57 0.47
CA GLU A 29 -7.87 -9.36 -0.74
C GLU A 29 -6.56 -9.85 -1.39
N LEU A 30 -5.49 -9.03 -1.40
CA LEU A 30 -4.17 -9.44 -1.85
C LEU A 30 -3.64 -10.63 -1.02
N LYS A 31 -3.81 -10.58 0.31
CA LYS A 31 -3.44 -11.69 1.20
C LYS A 31 -4.24 -12.96 0.93
N GLN A 32 -5.49 -12.85 0.52
CA GLN A 32 -6.31 -14.01 0.16
C GLN A 32 -5.89 -14.62 -1.18
N GLU A 33 -5.52 -13.79 -2.15
CA GLU A 33 -5.05 -14.24 -3.47
C GLU A 33 -3.68 -14.92 -3.36
N TYR A 34 -2.76 -14.31 -2.61
CA TYR A 34 -1.40 -14.79 -2.37
C TYR A 34 -1.26 -15.33 -0.94
N ARG A 35 -1.68 -16.57 -0.70
CA ARG A 35 -1.85 -17.19 0.63
C ARG A 35 -0.61 -17.22 1.52
N ASP A 36 0.57 -17.08 0.94
CA ASP A 36 1.84 -17.19 1.67
C ASP A 36 2.37 -15.87 2.27
N ILE A 37 1.62 -14.77 2.12
CA ILE A 37 2.03 -13.47 2.63
C ILE A 37 1.83 -13.38 4.15
N ALA A 38 2.92 -13.08 4.87
CA ALA A 38 2.88 -12.80 6.30
C ALA A 38 2.59 -11.31 6.55
N VAL A 39 1.33 -10.93 6.60
CA VAL A 39 0.92 -9.53 6.77
C VAL A 39 -0.18 -9.35 7.82
N THR A 40 -0.02 -8.32 8.65
CA THR A 40 -1.06 -7.76 9.52
C THR A 40 -1.44 -6.38 8.99
N ILE A 41 -2.74 -6.10 8.86
CA ILE A 41 -3.23 -4.83 8.32
C ILE A 41 -4.20 -4.21 9.31
N LYS A 42 -3.98 -2.95 9.66
CA LYS A 42 -4.84 -2.19 10.56
C LYS A 42 -5.14 -0.81 10.02
N LYS A 43 -6.42 -0.46 9.94
CA LYS A 43 -6.85 0.90 9.69
C LYS A 43 -6.82 1.70 10.98
N ILE A 44 -6.31 2.92 10.91
CA ILE A 44 -6.38 3.90 11.99
C ILE A 44 -7.02 5.19 11.46
N ASN A 45 -7.52 6.03 12.35
CA ASN A 45 -8.12 7.32 11.99
C ASN A 45 -7.33 8.47 12.64
N PRO A 46 -6.10 8.74 12.22
CA PRO A 46 -5.37 9.90 12.69
C PRO A 46 -5.77 11.15 11.90
N CYS A 47 -5.41 12.33 12.41
CA CYS A 47 -5.12 13.45 11.56
C CYS A 47 -3.88 13.10 10.70
N SER A 48 -3.85 13.43 9.41
CA SER A 48 -2.81 12.99 8.46
C SER A 48 -1.39 13.23 8.97
N SER A 49 -1.11 14.41 9.56
CA SER A 49 0.19 14.75 10.16
C SER A 49 0.58 13.87 11.37
N GLN A 50 -0.35 13.18 12.00
CA GLN A 50 -0.12 12.36 13.20
C GLN A 50 -0.07 10.85 12.91
N ILE A 51 -0.20 10.44 11.64
CA ILE A 51 -0.28 9.01 11.29
C ILE A 51 0.92 8.23 11.83
N LEU A 52 2.13 8.77 11.69
CA LEU A 52 3.35 8.09 12.09
C LEU A 52 3.42 7.84 13.59
N ASN A 53 3.08 8.86 14.41
CA ASN A 53 3.05 8.75 15.86
C ASN A 53 1.97 7.76 16.34
N THR A 54 0.81 7.80 15.71
CA THR A 54 -0.28 6.87 16.02
C THR A 54 0.09 5.45 15.61
N ALA A 55 0.70 5.25 14.46
CA ALA A 55 1.19 3.95 14.01
C ALA A 55 2.24 3.36 14.96
N LYS A 56 3.24 4.14 15.38
CA LYS A 56 4.26 3.73 16.36
C LYS A 56 3.63 3.25 17.67
N ARG A 57 2.61 3.96 18.16
CA ARG A 57 1.88 3.56 19.38
C ARG A 57 1.14 2.24 19.19
N VAL A 58 0.49 2.04 18.03
CA VAL A 58 -0.21 0.79 17.72
C VAL A 58 0.77 -0.38 17.69
N TRP A 59 1.87 -0.28 16.94
CA TRP A 59 2.87 -1.35 16.86
C TRP A 59 3.48 -1.68 18.22
N LYS A 60 3.80 -0.66 19.01
CA LYS A 60 4.32 -0.85 20.38
C LYS A 60 3.32 -1.60 21.27
N ASN A 61 2.05 -1.19 21.26
CA ASN A 61 1.01 -1.81 22.09
C ASN A 61 0.73 -3.27 21.69
N GLU A 62 0.94 -3.61 20.42
CA GLU A 62 0.75 -4.96 19.90
C GLU A 62 2.06 -5.79 19.89
N GLY A 63 3.14 -5.26 20.47
CA GLY A 63 4.42 -5.95 20.59
C GLY A 63 5.13 -6.19 19.26
N PHE A 64 4.74 -5.48 18.18
CA PHE A 64 5.37 -5.61 16.88
C PHE A 64 6.60 -4.71 16.78
N THR A 65 7.78 -5.30 16.89
CA THR A 65 9.07 -4.59 16.84
C THR A 65 9.74 -4.74 15.48
N LEU A 66 10.41 -3.67 15.05
CA LEU A 66 11.27 -3.69 13.85
C LEU A 66 12.40 -4.70 13.98
N SER A 67 12.67 -5.42 12.90
CA SER A 67 13.80 -6.32 12.76
C SER A 67 14.16 -6.50 11.28
N ASN A 68 15.16 -7.31 10.98
CA ASN A 68 15.46 -7.66 9.59
C ASN A 68 14.30 -8.38 8.90
N TYR A 69 13.44 -9.05 9.67
CA TYR A 69 12.28 -9.81 9.17
C TYR A 69 10.95 -9.08 9.35
N ASN A 70 10.84 -8.18 10.33
CA ASN A 70 9.60 -7.48 10.63
C ASN A 70 9.66 -6.06 10.05
N LYS A 71 8.73 -5.71 9.16
CA LYS A 71 8.63 -4.40 8.51
C LYS A 71 7.39 -3.65 8.99
N GLN A 72 7.59 -2.42 9.42
CA GLN A 72 6.53 -1.48 9.77
C GLN A 72 6.28 -0.55 8.59
N VAL A 73 5.05 -0.52 8.11
CA VAL A 73 4.66 0.20 6.90
C VAL A 73 3.47 1.10 7.19
N ILE A 74 3.50 2.33 6.73
CA ILE A 74 2.33 3.19 6.64
C ILE A 74 1.93 3.38 5.18
N VAL A 75 0.62 3.35 4.91
CA VAL A 75 0.05 3.61 3.59
C VAL A 75 -0.80 4.86 3.69
N ILE A 76 -0.42 5.88 2.95
CA ILE A 76 -1.06 7.18 2.93
C ILE A 76 -1.28 7.66 1.50
N ASP A 77 -2.20 8.57 1.30
CA ASP A 77 -2.37 9.27 0.03
C ASP A 77 -2.25 10.79 0.21
N LYS A 78 -2.23 11.52 -0.90
CA LYS A 78 -2.07 12.96 -0.86
C LYS A 78 -3.30 13.67 -0.30
N ASP A 79 -4.50 13.22 -0.61
CA ASP A 79 -5.82 13.78 -0.27
C ASP A 79 -5.75 15.16 0.46
N THR A 80 -5.76 15.14 1.81
CA THR A 80 -5.69 16.35 2.65
C THR A 80 -4.29 16.67 3.18
N LEU A 81 -3.27 15.93 2.76
CA LEU A 81 -1.90 16.08 3.24
C LEU A 81 -1.25 17.33 2.65
N THR A 82 -0.75 18.22 3.49
CA THR A 82 0.04 19.38 3.04
C THR A 82 1.45 18.95 2.64
N GLU A 83 2.13 19.76 1.83
CA GLU A 83 3.51 19.49 1.42
C GLU A 83 4.47 19.43 2.61
N ASP A 84 4.31 20.34 3.57
CA ASP A 84 5.10 20.36 4.81
C ASP A 84 4.91 19.09 5.63
N ASP A 85 3.67 18.65 5.81
CA ASP A 85 3.35 17.39 6.51
C ASP A 85 3.93 16.19 5.78
N PHE A 86 3.82 16.15 4.45
CA PHE A 86 4.40 15.10 3.62
C PHE A 86 5.92 14.97 3.85
N HIS A 87 6.65 16.07 3.73
CA HIS A 87 8.08 16.07 3.97
C HIS A 87 8.46 15.75 5.42
N ALA A 88 7.66 16.21 6.39
CA ALA A 88 7.86 15.88 7.80
C ALA A 88 7.68 14.38 8.06
N ILE A 89 6.64 13.76 7.48
CA ILE A 89 6.40 12.32 7.58
C ILE A 89 7.57 11.54 6.99
N LEU A 90 8.04 11.90 5.78
CA LEU A 90 9.16 11.19 5.14
C LEU A 90 10.43 11.24 5.99
N ARG A 91 10.80 12.42 6.51
CA ARG A 91 11.97 12.57 7.40
C ARG A 91 11.85 11.69 8.65
N GLN A 92 10.73 11.78 9.36
CA GLN A 92 10.49 11.01 10.57
C GLN A 92 10.44 9.49 10.31
N ALA A 93 9.95 9.08 9.15
CA ALA A 93 9.89 7.68 8.75
C ALA A 93 11.29 7.11 8.51
N VAL A 94 12.18 7.86 7.83
CA VAL A 94 13.59 7.48 7.63
C VAL A 94 14.28 7.30 8.98
N ASP A 95 14.19 8.25 9.89
CA ASP A 95 14.81 8.19 11.22
C ASP A 95 14.31 6.98 12.05
N SER A 96 13.06 6.61 11.82
CA SER A 96 12.41 5.50 12.54
C SER A 96 12.50 4.16 11.81
N LYS A 97 13.10 4.12 10.60
CA LYS A 97 13.16 2.94 9.72
C LYS A 97 11.77 2.38 9.38
N ILE A 98 10.77 3.26 9.28
CA ILE A 98 9.42 2.92 8.89
C ILE A 98 9.30 3.16 7.39
N GLU A 99 8.69 2.23 6.68
CA GLU A 99 8.43 2.38 5.25
C GLU A 99 7.18 3.22 5.02
N VAL A 100 7.28 4.19 4.11
CA VAL A 100 6.14 4.99 3.64
C VAL A 100 5.74 4.52 2.26
N VAL A 101 4.49 4.12 2.13
CA VAL A 101 3.83 3.84 0.86
C VAL A 101 2.84 4.96 0.60
N PHE A 102 2.99 5.58 -0.56
CA PHE A 102 2.30 6.81 -0.90
C PHE A 102 1.67 6.75 -2.29
N SER A 103 0.48 7.31 -2.43
CA SER A 103 -0.18 7.51 -3.72
C SER A 103 -0.58 8.98 -3.90
N ASN A 104 -0.20 9.58 -5.00
CA ASN A 104 -0.65 10.91 -5.43
C ASN A 104 -1.54 10.77 -6.68
N SER A 105 -2.78 11.16 -6.68
CA SER A 105 -3.53 11.95 -5.70
C SER A 105 -4.23 11.10 -4.62
N ALA A 106 -4.57 9.86 -4.91
CA ALA A 106 -5.34 8.96 -4.05
C ALA A 106 -4.95 7.50 -4.33
N PHE A 107 -5.32 6.58 -3.46
CA PHE A 107 -5.06 5.14 -3.61
C PHE A 107 -5.66 4.56 -4.90
N GLU A 108 -6.69 5.20 -5.44
CA GLU A 108 -7.30 4.84 -6.71
C GLU A 108 -6.32 4.90 -7.91
N VAL A 109 -5.20 5.64 -7.81
CA VAL A 109 -4.11 5.58 -8.80
C VAL A 109 -3.55 4.16 -8.91
N TRP A 110 -3.29 3.52 -7.76
CA TRP A 110 -2.86 2.13 -7.71
C TRP A 110 -3.92 1.16 -8.23
N LEU A 111 -5.18 1.36 -7.85
CA LEU A 111 -6.27 0.50 -8.33
C LEU A 111 -6.42 0.59 -9.86
N LEU A 112 -6.31 1.80 -10.43
CA LEU A 112 -6.39 2.00 -11.87
C LEU A 112 -5.23 1.34 -12.61
N ALA A 113 -4.05 1.30 -12.01
CA ALA A 113 -2.87 0.65 -12.57
C ALA A 113 -3.09 -0.84 -12.91
N HIS A 114 -4.05 -1.50 -12.28
CA HIS A 114 -4.39 -2.90 -12.60
C HIS A 114 -4.94 -3.06 -14.02
N PHE A 115 -5.37 -1.98 -14.66
CA PHE A 115 -6.03 -2.01 -15.96
C PHE A 115 -5.30 -1.20 -17.04
N GLU A 116 -4.61 -0.13 -16.66
CA GLU A 116 -4.01 0.78 -17.62
C GLU A 116 -2.72 1.43 -17.09
N PRO A 117 -1.78 1.82 -17.98
CA PRO A 117 -0.56 2.49 -17.57
C PRO A 117 -0.82 3.83 -16.87
N ILE A 118 -0.10 4.07 -15.79
CA ILE A 118 -0.14 5.32 -15.05
C ILE A 118 0.96 6.24 -15.56
N THR A 119 0.60 7.48 -15.80
CA THR A 119 1.53 8.55 -16.22
C THR A 119 1.70 9.58 -15.11
N ARG A 120 2.71 10.43 -15.23
CA ARG A 120 2.94 11.54 -14.30
C ARG A 120 1.92 12.68 -14.42
N GLY A 121 1.05 12.63 -15.43
CA GLY A 121 -0.06 13.58 -15.61
C GLY A 121 -1.11 13.38 -14.52
N PHE A 122 -1.51 14.48 -13.89
CA PHE A 122 -2.45 14.44 -12.76
C PHE A 122 -3.85 14.02 -13.21
N LEU A 123 -4.40 13.03 -12.51
CA LEU A 123 -5.82 12.64 -12.58
C LEU A 123 -6.51 13.02 -11.28
N SER A 124 -7.61 13.73 -11.38
CA SER A 124 -8.45 14.04 -10.21
C SER A 124 -9.10 12.77 -9.64
N ALA A 125 -9.50 12.82 -8.37
CA ALA A 125 -10.20 11.70 -7.71
C ALA A 125 -11.48 11.29 -8.48
N ASN A 126 -12.19 12.23 -9.06
CA ASN A 126 -13.39 11.95 -9.86
C ASN A 126 -13.04 11.24 -11.19
N GLU A 127 -11.96 11.65 -11.80
CA GLU A 127 -11.45 11.04 -13.04
C GLU A 127 -10.96 9.61 -12.82
N LEU A 128 -10.22 9.38 -11.73
CA LEU A 128 -9.79 8.05 -11.30
C LEU A 128 -11.00 7.11 -11.11
N LYS A 129 -12.02 7.58 -10.38
CA LYS A 129 -13.26 6.79 -10.17
C LYS A 129 -13.99 6.50 -11.48
N ARG A 130 -14.13 7.49 -12.35
CA ARG A 130 -14.78 7.32 -13.66
C ARG A 130 -14.03 6.29 -14.51
N ARG A 131 -12.68 6.38 -14.58
CA ARG A 131 -11.85 5.43 -15.35
C ARG A 131 -11.93 4.03 -14.75
N LEU A 132 -11.86 3.88 -13.43
CA LEU A 132 -12.05 2.59 -12.75
C LEU A 132 -13.41 1.96 -13.09
N SER A 133 -14.47 2.76 -13.12
CA SER A 133 -15.82 2.28 -13.45
C SER A 133 -15.90 1.67 -14.87
N ASN A 134 -15.08 2.15 -15.81
CA ASN A 134 -15.03 1.59 -17.17
C ASN A 134 -14.48 0.15 -17.22
N HIS A 135 -13.70 -0.25 -16.22
CA HIS A 135 -13.07 -1.56 -16.14
C HIS A 135 -13.80 -2.54 -15.20
N LEU A 136 -14.78 -2.04 -14.44
CA LEU A 136 -15.48 -2.83 -13.44
C LEU A 136 -16.94 -3.08 -13.83
N THR A 137 -17.55 -4.06 -13.22
CA THR A 137 -18.99 -4.28 -13.35
C THR A 137 -19.74 -3.22 -12.53
N GLY A 138 -20.24 -2.20 -13.20
CA GLY A 138 -20.92 -1.05 -12.60
C GLY A 138 -19.99 0.03 -12.09
N GLU A 139 -20.56 1.03 -11.44
CA GLU A 139 -19.82 2.17 -10.91
C GLU A 139 -18.85 1.74 -9.79
N TYR A 140 -17.62 2.30 -9.81
CA TYR A 140 -16.64 2.06 -8.76
C TYR A 140 -17.14 2.59 -7.40
N LYS A 141 -17.10 1.75 -6.39
CA LYS A 141 -17.47 2.08 -5.01
C LYS A 141 -16.28 1.87 -4.07
N LYS A 142 -15.89 2.94 -3.35
CA LYS A 142 -14.79 2.87 -2.37
C LYS A 142 -15.02 1.71 -1.40
N GLY A 143 -14.01 0.85 -1.28
CA GLY A 143 -14.03 -0.28 -0.35
C GLY A 143 -15.00 -1.42 -0.72
N ASP A 144 -15.57 -1.48 -1.92
CA ASP A 144 -16.35 -2.65 -2.33
C ASP A 144 -15.44 -3.87 -2.50
N ILE A 145 -15.64 -4.87 -1.63
CA ILE A 145 -14.80 -6.07 -1.56
C ILE A 145 -14.87 -6.88 -2.87
N ARG A 146 -16.03 -6.94 -3.52
CA ARG A 146 -16.19 -7.71 -4.78
C ARG A 146 -15.38 -7.07 -5.90
N GLN A 147 -15.41 -5.73 -5.98
CA GLN A 147 -14.61 -5.00 -6.95
C GLN A 147 -13.11 -5.13 -6.65
N LEU A 148 -12.69 -4.96 -5.38
CA LEU A 148 -11.28 -5.11 -4.99
C LEU A 148 -10.75 -6.51 -5.25
N ARG A 149 -11.54 -7.55 -5.00
CA ARG A 149 -11.19 -8.94 -5.33
C ARG A 149 -11.01 -9.16 -6.83
N ALA A 150 -11.81 -8.52 -7.67
CA ALA A 150 -11.64 -8.56 -9.12
C ALA A 150 -10.36 -7.82 -9.56
N ILE A 151 -10.10 -6.65 -8.97
CA ILE A 151 -8.93 -5.81 -9.24
C ILE A 151 -7.63 -6.56 -8.93
N VAL A 152 -7.50 -7.16 -7.76
CA VAL A 152 -6.27 -7.83 -7.29
C VAL A 152 -5.79 -8.93 -8.25
N LYS A 153 -6.68 -9.57 -8.99
CA LYS A 153 -6.32 -10.58 -10.01
C LYS A 153 -5.43 -10.06 -11.14
N HIS A 154 -5.41 -8.75 -11.34
CA HIS A 154 -4.59 -8.08 -12.36
C HIS A 154 -3.28 -7.50 -11.78
N PHE A 155 -2.81 -8.00 -10.63
CA PHE A 155 -1.65 -7.46 -9.90
C PHE A 155 -0.40 -7.32 -10.76
N THR A 156 -0.06 -8.34 -11.54
CA THR A 156 1.13 -8.30 -12.41
C THR A 156 1.08 -7.13 -13.38
N GLN A 157 -0.09 -6.84 -13.95
CA GLN A 157 -0.29 -5.70 -14.83
C GLN A 157 -0.12 -4.37 -14.08
N ALA A 158 -0.61 -4.27 -12.85
CA ALA A 158 -0.49 -3.06 -12.03
C ALA A 158 0.98 -2.71 -11.75
N PHE A 159 1.80 -3.72 -11.45
CA PHE A 159 3.23 -3.53 -11.22
C PHE A 159 3.93 -2.98 -12.47
N GLU A 160 3.68 -3.56 -13.63
CA GLU A 160 4.24 -3.07 -14.91
C GLU A 160 3.75 -1.64 -15.23
N ASN A 161 2.48 -1.37 -15.01
CA ASN A 161 1.84 -0.09 -15.34
C ASN A 161 2.29 1.08 -14.43
N THR A 162 2.90 0.81 -13.27
CA THR A 162 3.42 1.84 -12.34
C THR A 162 4.92 2.00 -12.37
N ARG A 163 5.65 1.22 -13.14
CA ARG A 163 7.14 1.18 -13.17
C ARG A 163 7.78 2.57 -13.30
N ASN A 164 7.19 3.47 -14.10
CA ASN A 164 7.72 4.81 -14.36
C ASN A 164 7.25 5.87 -13.35
N VAL A 165 6.37 5.52 -12.42
CA VAL A 165 5.74 6.42 -11.44
C VAL A 165 5.85 5.90 -10.01
N SER A 166 6.74 4.94 -9.73
CA SER A 166 6.95 4.37 -8.40
C SER A 166 7.75 5.28 -7.45
N SER A 167 8.46 6.27 -7.99
CA SER A 167 9.16 7.26 -7.15
C SER A 167 8.18 8.21 -6.48
N ILE A 168 8.24 8.31 -5.16
CA ILE A 168 7.37 9.18 -4.36
C ILE A 168 7.58 10.64 -4.75
N SER A 169 6.49 11.34 -5.05
CA SER A 169 6.47 12.77 -5.39
C SER A 169 5.19 13.43 -4.88
N TYR A 170 5.33 14.61 -4.27
CA TYR A 170 4.18 15.42 -3.90
C TYR A 170 3.54 16.12 -5.10
N ASP A 171 4.34 16.51 -6.11
CA ASP A 171 3.91 17.37 -7.22
C ASP A 171 3.36 16.60 -8.42
N THR A 172 3.78 15.34 -8.59
CA THR A 172 3.39 14.52 -9.75
C THR A 172 2.67 13.28 -9.34
N GLN A 173 1.81 12.76 -10.21
CA GLN A 173 1.12 11.50 -9.98
C GLN A 173 2.12 10.36 -9.82
N CYS A 174 2.00 9.63 -8.73
CA CYS A 174 2.88 8.51 -8.40
C CYS A 174 2.18 7.50 -7.47
N THR A 175 2.72 6.29 -7.42
CA THR A 175 2.38 5.30 -6.38
C THR A 175 3.48 4.25 -6.28
N ASN A 176 3.94 3.96 -5.07
CA ASN A 176 4.91 2.89 -4.78
C ASN A 176 4.27 1.68 -4.09
N VAL A 177 2.94 1.56 -4.15
CA VAL A 177 2.22 0.40 -3.60
C VAL A 177 2.69 -0.90 -4.23
N GLY A 178 3.01 -0.88 -5.55
CA GLY A 178 3.51 -2.03 -6.29
C GLY A 178 4.80 -2.59 -5.69
N ASP A 179 5.74 -1.72 -5.32
CA ASP A 179 7.02 -2.13 -4.74
C ASP A 179 6.84 -2.85 -3.38
N LEU A 180 5.89 -2.38 -2.56
CA LEU A 180 5.53 -3.08 -1.31
C LEU A 180 4.90 -4.45 -1.62
N CYS A 181 3.90 -4.49 -2.48
CA CYS A 181 3.18 -5.72 -2.81
C CYS A 181 4.10 -6.78 -3.41
N GLN A 182 5.02 -6.39 -4.29
CA GLN A 182 6.00 -7.31 -4.88
C GLN A 182 6.86 -7.96 -3.80
N ARG A 183 7.42 -7.17 -2.87
CA ARG A 183 8.22 -7.71 -1.77
C ARG A 183 7.42 -8.62 -0.83
N MET A 184 6.14 -8.33 -0.63
CA MET A 184 5.25 -9.20 0.16
C MET A 184 5.00 -10.55 -0.49
N ILE A 185 4.98 -10.60 -1.82
CA ILE A 185 4.69 -11.82 -2.60
C ILE A 185 5.96 -12.66 -2.83
N GLU A 186 7.13 -12.01 -3.03
CA GLU A 186 8.39 -12.69 -3.35
C GLU A 186 9.15 -13.26 -2.12
N ASP A 187 8.85 -12.77 -0.92
CA ASP A 187 9.47 -13.21 0.35
C ASP A 187 8.71 -14.38 0.99
#